data_a0f11e4b86332e99a0fd784fbc8240b7
#
_entry.id   a0f11e4b86332e99a0fd784fbc8240b7
#
_cell.length_a   1.000
_cell.length_b   1.000
_cell.length_c   1.000
_cell.angle_alpha   90.00
_cell.angle_beta   90.00
_cell.angle_gamma   90.00
#
_symmetry.space_group_name_H-M   'P 1'
#
loop_
_entity.id
_entity.type
_entity.pdbx_description
1 polymer ?
#
loop_
_entity_poly.entity_id
_entity_poly.type
_entity_poly.pdbx_seq_one_letter_code
_entity_poly.pdbx_strand_id
1 'polypeptide(L)'
;MEAAAPLAMNREDAGESETMALPLNGKDEAQVNTAGRAASNHETGGHETRDRGEVLEPGRALAIADFAPPSISAGERLIRLAYRFGVPGSALSSPLGKTAKPRILSTVASPRPGRRQAGVALRAGHFLINGVKAPIAQMDFSPKARLTPPFEHTVHGFGWLRDLAASAPRDQVIPTAERVMAAWLEENAKPGKGPAWSVENTGNRLLAWLVHAPLILSSGEAQLRGQVLAQMESTARWLDRNIRSADDRLGEVAGWCAITAAGLLLPEGHPRRLFGEAGLVRALGELVADDGGVLSRSPLAQMEAIGLLVDLTACYAAMKLDPPQAIETMKSLLVPPLLALMHRDAGLGNWQGGGAVSADRVAALVEASGVRARPLKDVRQWGYQRVVADKSVLQFDAAPPPLSRHSRSGCASTLAFELSANGQRIVVNCGGAALAGGQVPVRIEQGLRATAAHSTLALDNANSTAVLLGGKLGSGVTEVEVDRRTLSSL
;
A
#
# COMPACT_ATOMS: atom_id res chain seq x y z
N MET A 1 -39.81 32.53 15.27
CA MET A 1 -41.14 31.97 15.02
C MET A 1 -41.04 31.36 13.65
N GLU A 2 -40.85 30.07 13.50
CA GLU A 2 -41.74 28.96 13.74
C GLU A 2 -40.93 27.67 13.90
N ALA A 3 -41.23 26.89 14.91
CA ALA A 3 -40.61 25.64 15.25
C ALA A 3 -41.26 24.51 14.47
N ALA A 4 -40.50 23.58 13.91
CA ALA A 4 -40.98 22.30 13.40
C ALA A 4 -40.56 21.19 14.35
N ALA A 5 -41.56 20.44 14.83
CA ALA A 5 -41.46 19.33 15.78
C ALA A 5 -40.97 18.03 15.13
N PRO A 6 -40.49 17.04 15.90
CA PRO A 6 -39.98 15.79 15.37
C PRO A 6 -41.10 14.78 15.12
N LEU A 7 -41.01 14.05 14.03
CA LEU A 7 -41.87 12.90 13.69
C LEU A 7 -41.53 11.70 14.57
N ALA A 8 -42.54 11.25 15.32
CA ALA A 8 -42.55 10.01 16.07
C ALA A 8 -42.72 8.82 15.12
N MET A 9 -41.89 7.80 15.24
CA MET A 9 -42.06 6.50 14.60
C MET A 9 -42.82 5.56 15.54
N ASN A 10 -43.98 5.11 15.09
CA ASN A 10 -44.79 4.08 15.72
C ASN A 10 -44.10 2.72 15.73
N ARG A 11 -44.16 2.07 16.87
CA ARG A 11 -43.95 0.62 17.04
C ARG A 11 -45.31 -0.05 16.84
N GLU A 12 -45.34 -1.05 15.99
CA GLU A 12 -46.27 -2.19 15.99
C GLU A 12 -45.77 -3.15 14.90
N ASP A 13 -45.59 -4.31 15.23
CA ASP A 13 -46.01 -5.65 15.25
C ASP A 13 -44.91 -6.67 15.05
N ALA A 14 -44.71 -7.47 16.12
CA ALA A 14 -43.97 -8.71 16.09
C ALA A 14 -44.89 -9.81 15.52
N GLY A 15 -44.50 -10.36 14.36
CA GLY A 15 -45.08 -11.58 13.83
C GLY A 15 -44.14 -12.75 14.05
N GLU A 16 -44.57 -13.67 14.90
CA GLU A 16 -43.96 -14.99 15.10
C GLU A 16 -44.06 -15.79 13.80
N SER A 17 -42.93 -16.34 13.33
CA SER A 17 -42.93 -17.39 12.31
C SER A 17 -42.34 -18.67 12.89
N GLU A 18 -43.21 -19.66 12.96
CA GLU A 18 -42.98 -21.03 13.37
C GLU A 18 -41.83 -21.71 12.65
N THR A 19 -40.99 -22.34 13.46
CA THR A 19 -39.91 -23.22 13.01
C THR A 19 -40.51 -24.58 12.67
N MET A 20 -40.53 -24.97 11.41
CA MET A 20 -40.88 -26.30 10.96
C MET A 20 -39.64 -27.17 10.84
N ALA A 21 -39.43 -28.02 11.83
CA ALA A 21 -38.39 -29.06 11.83
C ALA A 21 -38.93 -30.31 11.10
N LEU A 22 -38.15 -30.80 10.15
CA LEU A 22 -38.33 -32.13 9.57
C LEU A 22 -37.22 -33.06 10.07
N PRO A 23 -37.53 -34.32 10.45
CA PRO A 23 -36.60 -35.25 11.03
C PRO A 23 -35.82 -36.02 9.97
N LEU A 24 -34.50 -36.09 10.11
CA LEU A 24 -33.63 -37.02 9.41
C LEU A 24 -33.54 -38.34 10.19
N ASN A 25 -34.08 -39.39 9.63
CA ASN A 25 -33.78 -40.77 10.03
C ASN A 25 -33.53 -41.57 8.75
N GLY A 26 -32.47 -42.36 8.72
CA GLY A 26 -32.28 -43.38 7.69
C GLY A 26 -30.79 -43.72 7.48
N LYS A 27 -30.26 -44.63 8.30
CA LYS A 27 -29.06 -45.40 7.99
C LYS A 27 -29.39 -46.34 6.82
N ASP A 28 -28.51 -46.46 5.84
CA ASP A 28 -28.31 -47.70 5.10
C ASP A 28 -26.87 -47.74 4.54
N GLU A 29 -26.12 -48.69 5.06
CA GLU A 29 -24.87 -49.18 4.48
C GLU A 29 -25.18 -50.06 3.28
N ALA A 30 -24.54 -49.83 2.16
CA ALA A 30 -24.47 -50.82 1.09
C ALA A 30 -23.09 -50.82 0.45
N GLN A 31 -22.32 -51.84 0.78
CA GLN A 31 -21.19 -52.36 0.03
C GLN A 31 -21.65 -52.74 -1.39
N VAL A 32 -20.95 -52.35 -2.44
CA VAL A 32 -21.04 -52.98 -3.76
C VAL A 32 -19.70 -53.17 -4.38
N ASN A 33 -19.48 -54.41 -4.70
CA ASN A 33 -18.36 -55.12 -5.32
C ASN A 33 -17.85 -54.55 -6.64
N THR A 34 -16.53 -54.76 -6.80
CA THR A 34 -15.78 -54.81 -8.05
C THR A 34 -16.28 -55.88 -9.02
N ALA A 35 -16.53 -55.49 -10.25
CA ALA A 35 -16.33 -56.39 -11.41
C ALA A 35 -16.18 -55.55 -12.70
N GLY A 36 -15.07 -55.79 -13.38
CA GLY A 36 -14.71 -55.09 -14.62
C GLY A 36 -15.55 -55.51 -15.84
N ARG A 37 -15.57 -54.59 -16.78
CA ARG A 37 -15.75 -54.94 -18.21
C ARG A 37 -15.12 -53.87 -19.09
N ALA A 38 -14.16 -54.30 -19.91
CA ALA A 38 -13.55 -53.54 -20.97
C ALA A 38 -14.59 -53.22 -22.07
N ALA A 39 -14.57 -52.01 -22.56
CA ALA A 39 -15.14 -51.64 -23.85
C ALA A 39 -14.33 -50.51 -24.47
N SER A 40 -13.90 -50.77 -25.64
CA SER A 40 -13.07 -50.13 -26.63
C SER A 40 -13.09 -48.61 -26.73
N ASN A 41 -11.88 -48.07 -26.81
CA ASN A 41 -11.49 -46.73 -27.15
C ASN A 41 -11.93 -46.28 -28.54
N HIS A 42 -12.43 -45.04 -28.58
CA HIS A 42 -12.15 -44.12 -29.66
C HIS A 42 -11.43 -42.92 -29.03
N GLU A 43 -10.11 -42.90 -29.18
CA GLU A 43 -9.25 -41.79 -28.83
C GLU A 43 -9.43 -40.66 -29.85
N THR A 44 -10.09 -39.59 -29.43
CA THR A 44 -9.86 -38.27 -30.00
C THR A 44 -8.80 -37.61 -29.12
N GLY A 45 -7.55 -37.59 -29.63
CA GLY A 45 -6.39 -37.11 -28.91
C GLY A 45 -6.40 -35.59 -28.74
N GLY A 46 -6.95 -35.09 -27.62
CA GLY A 46 -6.65 -33.77 -27.12
C GLY A 46 -5.47 -33.85 -26.15
N HIS A 47 -4.42 -33.12 -26.37
CA HIS A 47 -3.34 -32.99 -25.40
C HIS A 47 -3.84 -32.24 -24.14
N GLU A 48 -4.14 -32.99 -23.10
CA GLU A 48 -4.42 -32.46 -21.77
C GLU A 48 -3.08 -32.22 -21.06
N THR A 49 -2.65 -30.97 -20.96
CA THR A 49 -1.55 -30.61 -20.04
C THR A 49 -2.13 -30.44 -18.65
N ARG A 50 -1.96 -31.46 -17.83
CA ARG A 50 -2.31 -31.41 -16.39
C ARG A 50 -1.17 -30.77 -15.66
N ASP A 51 -1.38 -29.53 -15.20
CA ASP A 51 -0.55 -28.92 -14.17
C ASP A 51 -0.92 -29.61 -12.84
N ARG A 52 0.03 -30.30 -12.21
CA ARG A 52 -0.22 -30.99 -10.92
C ARG A 52 -0.74 -29.96 -9.94
N GLY A 53 -1.74 -30.31 -9.13
CA GLY A 53 -2.29 -29.46 -8.08
C GLY A 53 -1.15 -28.83 -7.27
N GLU A 54 -1.04 -27.51 -7.34
CA GLU A 54 -0.03 -26.74 -6.62
C GLU A 54 -0.65 -26.28 -5.32
N VAL A 55 -0.04 -26.64 -4.19
CA VAL A 55 -0.44 -26.13 -2.89
C VAL A 55 0.22 -24.77 -2.71
N LEU A 56 -0.61 -23.74 -2.64
CA LEU A 56 -0.16 -22.36 -2.45
C LEU A 56 -0.15 -22.04 -0.95
N GLU A 57 1.04 -21.78 -0.45
CA GLU A 57 1.31 -21.25 0.88
C GLU A 57 1.46 -19.72 0.82
N PRO A 58 1.50 -19.04 1.98
CA PRO A 58 1.85 -17.62 2.03
C PRO A 58 3.16 -17.33 1.30
N GLY A 59 3.16 -16.33 0.42
CA GLY A 59 4.29 -16.01 -0.45
C GLY A 59 5.62 -15.88 0.30
N ARG A 60 6.67 -16.45 -0.28
CA ARG A 60 8.03 -16.38 0.24
C ARG A 60 8.69 -15.07 -0.17
N ALA A 61 9.33 -14.39 0.78
CA ALA A 61 10.12 -13.21 0.48
C ALA A 61 11.35 -13.55 -0.39
N LEU A 62 11.76 -12.59 -1.23
CA LEU A 62 12.98 -12.68 -2.06
C LEU A 62 14.18 -13.08 -1.20
N ALA A 63 14.97 -14.04 -1.70
CA ALA A 63 16.23 -14.36 -1.06
C ALA A 63 17.21 -13.19 -1.24
N ILE A 64 17.87 -12.77 -0.15
CA ILE A 64 18.84 -11.66 -0.16
C ILE A 64 19.99 -11.91 -1.16
N ALA A 65 20.27 -13.18 -1.49
CA ALA A 65 21.28 -13.55 -2.48
C ALA A 65 20.98 -12.99 -3.89
N ASP A 66 19.69 -12.86 -4.24
CA ASP A 66 19.25 -12.36 -5.55
C ASP A 66 19.26 -10.83 -5.62
N PHE A 67 19.48 -10.18 -4.48
CA PHE A 67 19.36 -8.76 -4.30
C PHE A 67 20.56 -8.22 -3.48
N ALA A 68 21.72 -8.13 -4.11
CA ALA A 68 22.96 -7.77 -3.44
C ALA A 68 22.95 -6.30 -2.98
N PRO A 69 23.26 -6.02 -1.71
CA PRO A 69 23.51 -4.66 -1.26
C PRO A 69 24.71 -4.04 -2.02
N PRO A 70 24.72 -2.71 -2.20
CA PRO A 70 25.82 -2.05 -2.90
C PRO A 70 27.14 -2.35 -2.22
N SER A 71 28.17 -2.61 -3.03
CA SER A 71 29.54 -2.75 -2.53
C SER A 71 30.01 -1.39 -2.01
N ILE A 72 30.36 -1.32 -0.74
CA ILE A 72 30.89 -0.12 -0.09
C ILE A 72 32.30 -0.39 0.44
N SER A 73 33.14 0.64 0.47
CA SER A 73 34.48 0.58 1.01
C SER A 73 34.53 0.19 2.49
N ALA A 74 35.66 -0.28 2.98
CA ALA A 74 35.82 -0.60 4.41
C ALA A 74 35.58 0.64 5.30
N GLY A 75 36.00 1.84 4.86
CA GLY A 75 35.73 3.08 5.58
C GLY A 75 34.24 3.40 5.67
N GLU A 76 33.50 3.25 4.58
CA GLU A 76 32.04 3.46 4.59
C GLU A 76 31.31 2.43 5.45
N ARG A 77 31.81 1.18 5.52
CA ARG A 77 31.27 0.18 6.46
C ARG A 77 31.42 0.61 7.91
N LEU A 78 32.60 1.18 8.26
CA LEU A 78 32.82 1.71 9.61
C LEU A 78 31.96 2.93 9.90
N ILE A 79 31.83 3.88 8.97
CA ILE A 79 30.95 5.05 9.09
C ILE A 79 29.49 4.60 9.31
N ARG A 80 28.98 3.67 8.49
CA ARG A 80 27.64 3.10 8.62
C ARG A 80 27.44 2.42 9.97
N LEU A 81 28.42 1.65 10.43
CA LEU A 81 28.36 0.97 11.71
C LEU A 81 28.33 1.97 12.88
N ALA A 82 29.21 2.96 12.86
CA ALA A 82 29.25 4.01 13.88
C ALA A 82 27.92 4.80 13.91
N TYR A 83 27.36 5.16 12.75
CA TYR A 83 26.06 5.81 12.66
C TYR A 83 24.94 4.95 13.25
N ARG A 84 24.92 3.66 12.96
CA ARG A 84 23.96 2.70 13.52
C ARG A 84 24.02 2.64 15.06
N PHE A 85 25.20 2.85 15.66
CA PHE A 85 25.38 2.91 17.12
C PHE A 85 25.14 4.31 17.70
N GLY A 86 24.63 5.26 16.91
CA GLY A 86 24.19 6.57 17.37
C GLY A 86 25.26 7.66 17.33
N VAL A 87 26.41 7.44 16.67
CA VAL A 87 27.38 8.51 16.44
C VAL A 87 26.74 9.54 15.51
N PRO A 88 26.68 10.84 15.86
CA PRO A 88 26.06 11.86 15.04
C PRO A 88 26.67 11.95 13.64
N GLY A 89 25.83 12.18 12.62
CA GLY A 89 26.29 12.34 11.23
C GLY A 89 27.28 13.48 11.07
N SER A 90 27.11 14.58 11.81
CA SER A 90 28.05 15.71 11.85
C SER A 90 29.46 15.29 12.26
N ALA A 91 29.58 14.48 13.31
CA ALA A 91 30.86 13.97 13.79
C ALA A 91 31.53 13.02 12.80
N LEU A 92 30.75 12.27 12.02
CA LEU A 92 31.26 11.33 11.01
C LEU A 92 31.57 12.01 9.68
N SER A 93 30.88 13.10 9.34
CA SER A 93 31.07 13.82 8.08
C SER A 93 32.14 14.94 8.21
N SER A 94 32.26 15.58 9.37
CA SER A 94 33.18 16.69 9.63
C SER A 94 33.57 16.73 11.11
N PRO A 95 34.51 15.86 11.54
CA PRO A 95 34.88 15.71 12.96
C PRO A 95 35.34 16.98 13.66
N LEU A 96 35.96 17.91 12.92
CA LEU A 96 36.47 19.18 13.41
C LEU A 96 35.64 20.39 12.95
N GLY A 97 34.56 20.16 12.21
CA GLY A 97 33.74 21.22 11.66
C GLY A 97 32.60 21.68 12.59
N LYS A 98 32.11 22.90 12.33
CA LYS A 98 30.84 23.35 12.94
C LYS A 98 29.66 22.61 12.33
N THR A 99 28.69 22.21 13.15
CA THR A 99 27.44 21.61 12.66
C THR A 99 26.77 22.53 11.66
N ALA A 100 26.44 22.00 10.49
CA ALA A 100 25.81 22.76 9.42
C ALA A 100 24.40 23.18 9.83
N LYS A 101 24.00 24.41 9.45
CA LYS A 101 22.62 24.86 9.66
C LYS A 101 21.65 24.01 8.81
N PRO A 102 20.45 23.65 9.32
CA PRO A 102 19.43 22.93 8.57
C PRO A 102 19.08 23.68 7.27
N ARG A 103 19.18 23.01 6.15
CA ARG A 103 18.80 23.50 4.82
C ARG A 103 18.54 22.33 3.87
N ILE A 104 17.84 22.58 2.79
CA ILE A 104 17.72 21.61 1.68
C ILE A 104 18.89 21.87 0.70
N LEU A 105 19.58 20.81 0.31
CA LEU A 105 20.75 20.89 -0.56
C LEU A 105 20.39 21.03 -2.03
N SER A 106 19.26 20.46 -2.45
CA SER A 106 18.79 20.53 -3.84
C SER A 106 17.25 20.45 -3.92
N THR A 107 16.69 21.01 -4.99
CA THR A 107 15.24 20.90 -5.29
C THR A 107 14.97 19.65 -6.11
N VAL A 108 13.99 18.86 -5.69
CA VAL A 108 13.59 17.63 -6.36
C VAL A 108 12.50 17.93 -7.39
N ALA A 109 12.63 17.38 -8.59
CA ALA A 109 11.57 17.34 -9.59
C ALA A 109 10.93 15.95 -9.56
N SER A 110 9.78 15.81 -8.86
CA SER A 110 9.08 14.53 -8.81
C SER A 110 8.45 14.22 -10.16
N PRO A 111 8.68 13.04 -10.74
CA PRO A 111 8.03 12.61 -11.97
C PRO A 111 6.59 12.12 -11.75
N ARG A 112 6.17 11.92 -10.50
CA ARG A 112 4.84 11.41 -10.17
C ARG A 112 3.80 12.52 -10.28
N PRO A 113 2.78 12.38 -11.15
CA PRO A 113 1.72 13.38 -11.25
C PRO A 113 0.81 13.35 -10.02
N GLY A 114 0.34 14.53 -9.60
CA GLY A 114 -0.67 14.67 -8.58
C GLY A 114 -2.09 14.64 -9.15
N ARG A 115 -3.07 14.39 -8.29
CA ARG A 115 -4.50 14.45 -8.65
C ARG A 115 -5.00 15.89 -8.63
N ARG A 116 -5.14 16.49 -9.81
CA ARG A 116 -5.54 17.90 -9.94
C ARG A 116 -6.83 18.22 -9.18
N GLN A 117 -7.84 17.36 -9.24
CA GLN A 117 -9.13 17.57 -8.55
C GLN A 117 -8.95 17.64 -7.03
N ALA A 118 -8.11 16.75 -6.44
CA ALA A 118 -7.83 16.78 -5.02
C ALA A 118 -7.06 18.05 -4.62
N GLY A 119 -6.13 18.52 -5.46
CA GLY A 119 -5.43 19.77 -5.22
C GLY A 119 -6.32 21.02 -5.33
N VAL A 120 -7.27 21.03 -6.28
CA VAL A 120 -8.29 22.10 -6.38
C VAL A 120 -9.17 22.11 -5.13
N ALA A 121 -9.60 20.94 -4.65
CA ALA A 121 -10.38 20.83 -3.42
C ALA A 121 -9.60 21.37 -2.20
N LEU A 122 -8.30 21.07 -2.10
CA LEU A 122 -7.44 21.61 -1.03
C LEU A 122 -7.37 23.14 -1.06
N ARG A 123 -7.22 23.74 -2.23
CA ARG A 123 -7.26 25.21 -2.38
C ARG A 123 -8.61 25.80 -1.99
N ALA A 124 -9.69 25.05 -2.21
CA ALA A 124 -11.04 25.40 -1.77
C ALA A 124 -11.31 25.09 -0.28
N GLY A 125 -10.30 24.66 0.48
CA GLY A 125 -10.40 24.40 1.91
C GLY A 125 -10.86 22.99 2.31
N HIS A 126 -10.75 21.98 1.41
CA HIS A 126 -11.22 20.63 1.67
C HIS A 126 -10.18 19.59 1.26
N PHE A 127 -10.01 18.53 2.07
CA PHE A 127 -9.45 17.27 1.58
C PHE A 127 -10.49 16.56 0.72
N LEU A 128 -10.06 16.00 -0.41
CA LEU A 128 -10.86 15.11 -1.24
C LEU A 128 -10.17 13.75 -1.33
N ILE A 129 -10.70 12.79 -0.57
CA ILE A 129 -10.11 11.46 -0.41
C ILE A 129 -11.19 10.42 -0.77
N ASN A 130 -10.94 9.60 -1.78
CA ASN A 130 -11.87 8.58 -2.27
C ASN A 130 -13.30 9.10 -2.49
N GLY A 131 -13.43 10.30 -3.07
CA GLY A 131 -14.72 10.94 -3.31
C GLY A 131 -15.34 11.67 -2.11
N VAL A 132 -14.79 11.50 -0.91
CA VAL A 132 -15.28 12.16 0.31
C VAL A 132 -14.56 13.49 0.51
N LYS A 133 -15.35 14.56 0.74
CA LYS A 133 -14.86 15.89 1.07
C LYS A 133 -14.83 16.09 2.59
N ALA A 134 -13.70 16.50 3.13
CA ALA A 134 -13.55 16.84 4.54
C ALA A 134 -12.98 18.28 4.67
N PRO A 135 -13.70 19.23 5.33
CA PRO A 135 -13.20 20.59 5.50
C PRO A 135 -11.91 20.62 6.31
N ILE A 136 -10.89 21.32 5.83
CA ILE A 136 -9.60 21.47 6.54
C ILE A 136 -9.79 22.15 7.88
N ALA A 137 -10.67 23.13 7.96
CA ALA A 137 -10.95 23.88 9.21
C ALA A 137 -11.60 23.02 10.32
N GLN A 138 -12.17 21.86 9.96
CA GLN A 138 -12.78 20.91 10.88
C GLN A 138 -11.93 19.65 11.07
N MET A 139 -10.77 19.58 10.41
CA MET A 139 -9.89 18.41 10.49
C MET A 139 -9.17 18.40 11.83
N ASP A 140 -9.36 17.32 12.57
CA ASP A 140 -8.60 17.03 13.78
C ASP A 140 -7.25 16.42 13.37
N PHE A 141 -6.17 17.18 13.55
CA PHE A 141 -4.79 16.72 13.32
C PHE A 141 -4.17 16.08 14.57
N SER A 142 -4.90 16.04 15.69
CA SER A 142 -4.34 15.55 16.95
C SER A 142 -4.06 14.05 16.94
N PRO A 143 -3.18 13.56 17.82
CA PRO A 143 -2.91 12.14 17.97
C PRO A 143 -4.12 11.30 18.41
N LYS A 144 -5.22 11.94 18.82
CA LYS A 144 -6.47 11.29 19.26
C LYS A 144 -7.52 11.21 18.14
N ALA A 145 -7.26 11.84 17.00
CA ALA A 145 -8.16 11.82 15.85
C ALA A 145 -8.45 10.38 15.41
N ARG A 146 -9.72 10.10 15.14
CA ARG A 146 -10.17 8.78 14.63
C ARG A 146 -10.48 8.92 13.15
N LEU A 147 -9.44 8.86 12.35
CA LEU A 147 -9.55 8.89 10.89
C LEU A 147 -9.62 7.46 10.34
N THR A 148 -10.20 7.29 9.16
CA THR A 148 -10.05 6.03 8.42
C THR A 148 -8.63 5.90 7.88
N PRO A 149 -8.14 4.68 7.59
CA PRO A 149 -6.79 4.49 7.07
C PRO A 149 -6.43 5.37 5.87
N PRO A 150 -7.30 5.58 4.86
CA PRO A 150 -7.01 6.48 3.75
C PRO A 150 -6.85 7.94 4.17
N PHE A 151 -7.63 8.40 5.17
CA PHE A 151 -7.52 9.75 5.71
C PHE A 151 -6.25 9.91 6.55
N GLU A 152 -5.93 8.96 7.43
CA GLU A 152 -4.69 8.94 8.21
C GLU A 152 -3.47 9.00 7.29
N HIS A 153 -3.42 8.13 6.29
CA HIS A 153 -2.33 8.07 5.32
C HIS A 153 -2.20 9.39 4.53
N THR A 154 -3.30 9.98 4.07
CA THR A 154 -3.26 11.22 3.29
C THR A 154 -2.87 12.41 4.16
N VAL A 155 -3.50 12.58 5.32
CA VAL A 155 -3.33 13.73 6.21
C VAL A 155 -1.96 13.72 6.86
N HIS A 156 -1.55 12.59 7.43
CA HIS A 156 -0.27 12.48 8.15
C HIS A 156 0.93 12.11 7.28
N GLY A 157 0.69 11.47 6.13
CA GLY A 157 1.71 11.13 5.14
C GLY A 157 2.04 12.26 4.15
N PHE A 158 1.27 13.35 4.14
CA PHE A 158 1.50 14.53 3.28
C PHE A 158 1.52 14.27 1.77
N GLY A 159 0.96 13.15 1.31
CA GLY A 159 0.83 12.86 -0.12
C GLY A 159 0.02 13.93 -0.89
N TRP A 160 -0.81 14.69 -0.18
CA TRP A 160 -1.59 15.80 -0.70
C TRP A 160 -0.74 16.99 -1.23
N LEU A 161 0.53 17.12 -0.84
CA LEU A 161 1.43 18.14 -1.40
C LEU A 161 1.61 17.94 -2.92
N ARG A 162 1.69 16.72 -3.37
CA ARG A 162 1.76 16.37 -4.79
C ARG A 162 0.47 16.76 -5.52
N ASP A 163 -0.69 16.47 -4.93
CA ASP A 163 -1.98 16.82 -5.49
C ASP A 163 -2.13 18.35 -5.58
N LEU A 164 -1.70 19.06 -4.55
CA LEU A 164 -1.71 20.52 -4.50
C LEU A 164 -0.79 21.12 -5.58
N ALA A 165 0.43 20.59 -5.75
CA ALA A 165 1.36 21.00 -6.79
C ALA A 165 0.79 20.87 -8.20
N ALA A 166 -0.06 19.86 -8.44
CA ALA A 166 -0.71 19.63 -9.73
C ALA A 166 -1.92 20.55 -10.02
N SER A 167 -2.39 21.33 -9.03
CA SER A 167 -3.64 22.09 -9.14
C SER A 167 -3.47 23.49 -9.74
N ALA A 168 -2.32 24.13 -9.56
CA ALA A 168 -2.04 25.49 -10.02
C ALA A 168 -0.53 25.81 -9.95
N PRO A 169 -0.09 26.95 -10.50
CA PRO A 169 1.25 27.47 -10.34
C PRO A 169 1.67 27.59 -8.87
N ARG A 170 2.97 27.48 -8.62
CA ARG A 170 3.55 27.39 -7.29
C ARG A 170 3.15 28.53 -6.35
N ASP A 171 3.16 29.76 -6.83
CA ASP A 171 2.79 30.96 -6.06
C ASP A 171 1.36 30.91 -5.51
N GLN A 172 0.44 30.28 -6.24
CA GLN A 172 -0.95 30.14 -5.86
C GLN A 172 -1.21 29.01 -4.86
N VAL A 173 -0.32 28.01 -4.78
CA VAL A 173 -0.51 26.84 -3.91
C VAL A 173 0.24 26.95 -2.58
N ILE A 174 1.29 27.75 -2.50
CA ILE A 174 2.07 27.99 -1.29
C ILE A 174 1.21 28.38 -0.08
N PRO A 175 0.28 29.36 -0.15
CA PRO A 175 -0.50 29.74 1.03
C PRO A 175 -1.34 28.60 1.61
N THR A 176 -1.84 27.71 0.75
CA THR A 176 -2.58 26.52 1.20
C THR A 176 -1.66 25.50 1.83
N ALA A 177 -0.49 25.24 1.23
CA ALA A 177 0.48 24.29 1.77
C ALA A 177 0.95 24.72 3.16
N GLU A 178 1.29 25.98 3.33
CA GLU A 178 1.78 26.55 4.59
C GLU A 178 0.72 26.56 5.70
N ARG A 179 -0.51 26.92 5.37
CA ARG A 179 -1.62 26.90 6.32
C ARG A 179 -1.86 25.48 6.85
N VAL A 180 -1.92 24.47 5.98
CA VAL A 180 -2.12 23.07 6.41
C VAL A 180 -0.91 22.56 7.17
N MET A 181 0.30 22.93 6.75
CA MET A 181 1.54 22.57 7.44
C MET A 181 1.59 23.17 8.84
N ALA A 182 1.25 24.45 9.00
CA ALA A 182 1.23 25.14 10.30
C ALA A 182 0.23 24.48 11.25
N ALA A 183 -1.01 24.23 10.78
CA ALA A 183 -2.04 23.57 11.59
C ALA A 183 -1.62 22.15 12.02
N TRP A 184 -0.97 21.40 11.13
CA TRP A 184 -0.45 20.07 11.47
C TRP A 184 0.71 20.15 12.50
N LEU A 185 1.62 21.14 12.37
CA LEU A 185 2.75 21.34 13.29
C LEU A 185 2.29 21.75 14.68
N GLU A 186 1.22 22.52 14.80
CA GLU A 186 0.65 22.92 16.09
C GLU A 186 0.32 21.70 16.96
N GLU A 187 -0.27 20.68 16.36
CA GLU A 187 -0.69 19.47 17.07
C GLU A 187 0.40 18.38 17.15
N ASN A 188 1.36 18.37 16.22
CA ASN A 188 2.30 17.28 16.05
C ASN A 188 3.79 17.70 16.03
N ALA A 189 4.15 18.83 16.62
CA ALA A 189 5.54 19.32 16.66
C ALA A 189 6.49 18.36 17.38
N LYS A 190 5.99 17.57 18.33
CA LYS A 190 6.80 16.62 19.10
C LYS A 190 6.37 15.19 18.80
N PRO A 191 7.35 14.25 18.70
CA PRO A 191 7.04 12.84 18.58
C PRO A 191 6.12 12.35 19.70
N GLY A 192 5.07 11.61 19.31
CA GLY A 192 4.06 11.12 20.21
C GLY A 192 3.61 9.70 19.83
N LYS A 193 2.52 9.26 20.45
CA LYS A 193 1.81 8.04 20.07
C LYS A 193 0.72 8.38 19.06
N GLY A 194 0.34 7.40 18.23
CA GLY A 194 -0.76 7.54 17.28
C GLY A 194 -0.32 7.61 15.82
N PRO A 195 -1.28 7.72 14.89
CA PRO A 195 -1.04 7.58 13.45
C PRO A 195 -0.02 8.58 12.90
N ALA A 196 -0.02 9.82 13.40
CA ALA A 196 0.91 10.87 12.95
C ALA A 196 2.39 10.48 13.12
N TRP A 197 2.69 9.62 14.10
CA TRP A 197 4.04 9.17 14.43
C TRP A 197 4.21 7.65 14.25
N SER A 198 3.39 6.99 13.42
CA SER A 198 3.73 5.69 12.87
C SER A 198 4.93 5.81 11.93
N VAL A 199 5.71 4.73 11.78
CA VAL A 199 6.89 4.72 10.87
C VAL A 199 6.44 4.98 9.44
N GLU A 200 5.35 4.39 9.01
CA GLU A 200 4.77 4.57 7.68
C GLU A 200 4.43 6.03 7.38
N ASN A 201 3.55 6.64 8.19
CA ASN A 201 3.13 8.03 7.96
C ASN A 201 4.29 9.02 8.14
N THR A 202 5.21 8.74 9.06
CA THR A 202 6.40 9.56 9.27
C THR A 202 7.37 9.45 8.08
N GLY A 203 7.54 8.25 7.52
CA GLY A 203 8.34 8.01 6.32
C GLY A 203 7.76 8.72 5.11
N ASN A 204 6.47 8.49 4.83
CA ASN A 204 5.76 9.13 3.73
C ASN A 204 5.80 10.67 3.85
N ARG A 205 5.56 11.20 5.04
CA ARG A 205 5.60 12.63 5.32
C ARG A 205 6.98 13.24 5.07
N LEU A 206 8.03 12.66 5.63
CA LEU A 206 9.38 13.18 5.45
C LEU A 206 9.81 13.15 3.99
N LEU A 207 9.53 12.07 3.27
CA LEU A 207 9.80 11.99 1.84
C LEU A 207 9.00 13.04 1.06
N ALA A 208 7.71 13.21 1.34
CA ALA A 208 6.87 14.23 0.73
C ALA A 208 7.37 15.66 1.01
N TRP A 209 7.81 15.96 2.25
CA TRP A 209 8.39 17.25 2.60
C TRP A 209 9.69 17.53 1.85
N LEU A 210 10.56 16.53 1.69
CA LEU A 210 11.83 16.66 0.96
C LEU A 210 11.58 16.86 -0.53
N VAL A 211 10.69 16.08 -1.13
CA VAL A 211 10.36 16.15 -2.56
C VAL A 211 9.63 17.46 -2.90
N HIS A 212 8.70 17.89 -2.06
CA HIS A 212 7.92 19.11 -2.26
C HIS A 212 8.39 20.29 -1.39
N ALA A 213 9.64 20.29 -0.96
CA ALA A 213 10.23 21.34 -0.12
C ALA A 213 9.94 22.77 -0.61
N PRO A 214 9.96 23.07 -1.92
CA PRO A 214 9.60 24.40 -2.40
C PRO A 214 8.20 24.90 -2.07
N LEU A 215 7.23 24.02 -1.77
CA LEU A 215 5.86 24.42 -1.42
C LEU A 215 5.72 24.83 0.07
N ILE A 216 6.61 24.34 0.92
CA ILE A 216 6.53 24.52 2.38
C ILE A 216 7.70 25.33 2.96
N LEU A 217 8.67 25.72 2.13
CA LEU A 217 9.85 26.49 2.53
C LEU A 217 9.96 27.84 1.80
N SER A 218 8.99 28.22 0.99
CA SER A 218 9.04 29.43 0.17
C SER A 218 8.33 30.64 0.79
N SER A 219 7.79 30.47 1.99
CA SER A 219 7.18 31.55 2.77
C SER A 219 8.14 32.73 2.99
N GLY A 220 7.58 33.92 2.94
CA GLY A 220 8.23 35.10 3.49
C GLY A 220 8.43 35.03 5.01
N GLU A 221 7.70 34.15 5.71
CA GLU A 221 7.80 33.97 7.16
C GLU A 221 9.03 33.12 7.53
N ALA A 222 10.11 33.79 7.93
CA ALA A 222 11.35 33.15 8.31
C ALA A 222 11.17 32.18 9.50
N GLN A 223 10.20 32.44 10.38
CA GLN A 223 9.90 31.59 11.54
C GLN A 223 9.34 30.24 11.11
N LEU A 224 8.28 30.21 10.28
CA LEU A 224 7.67 28.96 9.80
C LEU A 224 8.71 28.13 9.03
N ARG A 225 9.46 28.78 8.13
CA ARG A 225 10.54 28.09 7.38
C ARG A 225 11.56 27.44 8.31
N GLY A 226 11.99 28.16 9.37
CA GLY A 226 12.91 27.63 10.37
C GLY A 226 12.33 26.43 11.12
N GLN A 227 11.07 26.50 11.51
CA GLN A 227 10.36 25.41 12.20
C GLN A 227 10.25 24.18 11.30
N VAL A 228 9.86 24.34 10.02
CA VAL A 228 9.75 23.22 9.05
C VAL A 228 11.10 22.54 8.84
N LEU A 229 12.18 23.29 8.66
CA LEU A 229 13.53 22.71 8.50
C LEU A 229 13.98 21.96 9.78
N ALA A 230 13.75 22.53 10.95
CA ALA A 230 14.05 21.87 12.22
C ALA A 230 13.22 20.59 12.39
N GLN A 231 11.98 20.62 11.96
CA GLN A 231 11.07 19.47 12.02
C GLN A 231 11.50 18.36 11.06
N MET A 232 11.95 18.68 9.84
CA MET A 232 12.51 17.69 8.90
C MET A 232 13.67 16.93 9.54
N GLU A 233 14.62 17.66 10.13
CA GLU A 233 15.80 17.04 10.78
C GLU A 233 15.41 16.22 12.02
N SER A 234 14.47 16.74 12.84
CA SER A 234 13.94 16.03 14.01
C SER A 234 13.22 14.74 13.59
N THR A 235 12.41 14.81 12.54
CA THR A 235 11.68 13.66 11.98
C THR A 235 12.63 12.61 11.42
N ALA A 236 13.70 13.01 10.71
CA ALA A 236 14.72 12.10 10.23
C ALA A 236 15.42 11.38 11.38
N ARG A 237 15.83 12.10 12.44
CA ARG A 237 16.42 11.50 13.65
C ARG A 237 15.48 10.58 14.40
N TRP A 238 14.19 10.88 14.38
CA TRP A 238 13.18 9.99 14.98
C TRP A 238 13.09 8.69 14.19
N LEU A 239 13.04 8.75 12.85
CA LEU A 239 13.02 7.55 11.99
C LEU A 239 14.28 6.70 12.17
N ASP A 240 15.48 7.31 12.22
CA ASP A 240 16.74 6.59 12.46
C ASP A 240 16.67 5.66 13.69
N ARG A 241 15.93 6.07 14.74
CA ARG A 241 15.80 5.35 16.00
C ARG A 241 14.62 4.37 16.03
N ASN A 242 13.54 4.70 15.32
CA ASN A 242 12.25 4.00 15.45
C ASN A 242 11.90 3.13 14.22
N ILE A 243 12.73 3.08 13.20
CA ILE A 243 12.44 2.37 11.95
C ILE A 243 12.03 0.90 12.16
N ARG A 244 12.57 0.24 13.18
CA ARG A 244 12.27 -1.15 13.50
C ARG A 244 10.90 -1.37 14.15
N SER A 245 10.22 -0.31 14.55
CA SER A 245 8.86 -0.36 15.09
C SER A 245 7.78 -0.18 14.01
N ALA A 246 8.14 -0.33 12.74
CA ALA A 246 7.17 -0.33 11.65
C ALA A 246 6.11 -1.42 11.87
N ASP A 247 4.86 -1.08 11.62
CA ASP A 247 3.72 -1.98 11.82
C ASP A 247 3.66 -3.08 10.76
N ASP A 248 4.15 -2.76 9.54
CA ASP A 248 4.29 -3.70 8.43
C ASP A 248 5.51 -3.38 7.55
N ARG A 249 5.75 -4.25 6.55
CA ARG A 249 6.92 -4.14 5.68
C ARG A 249 6.86 -2.96 4.71
N LEU A 250 5.69 -2.54 4.26
CA LEU A 250 5.56 -1.37 3.39
C LEU A 250 5.88 -0.09 4.16
N GLY A 251 5.39 0.03 5.38
CA GLY A 251 5.73 1.14 6.28
C GLY A 251 7.22 1.19 6.62
N GLU A 252 7.88 0.01 6.77
CA GLU A 252 9.34 -0.05 6.94
C GLU A 252 10.07 0.49 5.70
N VAL A 253 9.64 0.11 4.49
CA VAL A 253 10.22 0.62 3.23
C VAL A 253 10.00 2.13 3.09
N ALA A 254 8.81 2.65 3.43
CA ALA A 254 8.56 4.09 3.43
C ALA A 254 9.52 4.84 4.36
N GLY A 255 9.74 4.31 5.55
CA GLY A 255 10.72 4.85 6.50
C GLY A 255 12.16 4.84 5.97
N TRP A 256 12.60 3.72 5.37
CA TRP A 256 13.94 3.62 4.80
C TRP A 256 14.14 4.53 3.58
N CYS A 257 13.13 4.68 2.71
CA CYS A 257 13.17 5.65 1.62
C CYS A 257 13.36 7.08 2.16
N ALA A 258 12.63 7.45 3.21
CA ALA A 258 12.74 8.77 3.82
C ALA A 258 14.09 9.00 4.51
N ILE A 259 14.64 8.01 5.22
CA ILE A 259 15.98 8.07 5.83
C ILE A 259 17.04 8.29 4.72
N THR A 260 16.95 7.54 3.63
CA THR A 260 17.88 7.66 2.50
C THR A 260 17.74 9.02 1.83
N ALA A 261 16.52 9.49 1.55
CA ALA A 261 16.28 10.82 0.97
C ALA A 261 16.77 11.96 1.89
N ALA A 262 16.57 11.85 3.20
CA ALA A 262 17.11 12.80 4.17
C ALA A 262 18.65 12.77 4.19
N GLY A 263 19.26 11.60 4.02
CA GLY A 263 20.71 11.43 3.86
C GLY A 263 21.26 12.05 2.57
N LEU A 264 20.45 12.18 1.53
CA LEU A 264 20.81 12.86 0.28
C LEU A 264 20.64 14.38 0.37
N LEU A 265 19.50 14.84 0.88
CA LEU A 265 19.03 16.22 0.73
C LEU A 265 19.29 17.12 1.94
N LEU A 266 19.66 16.57 3.11
CA LEU A 266 20.03 17.34 4.29
C LEU A 266 21.54 17.38 4.48
N PRO A 267 22.09 18.46 5.10
CA PRO A 267 23.54 18.56 5.35
C PRO A 267 24.06 17.39 6.19
N GLU A 268 25.36 17.05 6.00
CA GLU A 268 26.04 16.00 6.76
C GLU A 268 25.35 14.63 6.66
N GLY A 269 24.59 14.40 5.58
CA GLY A 269 23.70 13.26 5.41
C GLY A 269 24.37 11.97 4.92
N HIS A 270 25.66 11.99 4.49
CA HIS A 270 26.32 10.81 3.94
C HIS A 270 26.26 9.56 4.84
N PRO A 271 26.53 9.64 6.17
CA PRO A 271 26.39 8.47 7.06
C PRO A 271 24.96 7.95 7.13
N ARG A 272 23.96 8.85 7.17
CA ARG A 272 22.52 8.51 7.14
C ARG A 272 22.16 7.82 5.83
N ARG A 273 22.65 8.32 4.69
CA ARG A 273 22.43 7.69 3.38
C ARG A 273 22.93 6.25 3.36
N LEU A 274 24.17 5.99 3.77
CA LEU A 274 24.75 4.64 3.83
C LEU A 274 23.93 3.70 4.74
N PHE A 275 23.44 4.23 5.85
CA PHE A 275 22.58 3.49 6.77
C PHE A 275 21.22 3.19 6.13
N GLY A 276 20.60 4.19 5.48
CA GLY A 276 19.31 4.11 4.81
C GLY A 276 19.31 3.13 3.64
N GLU A 277 20.31 3.23 2.75
CA GLU A 277 20.49 2.34 1.59
C GLU A 277 20.57 0.86 2.02
N ALA A 278 21.35 0.55 3.03
CA ALA A 278 21.50 -0.82 3.52
C ALA A 278 20.20 -1.36 4.16
N GLY A 279 19.47 -0.49 4.88
CA GLY A 279 18.18 -0.84 5.46
C GLY A 279 17.11 -1.03 4.41
N LEU A 280 17.07 -0.15 3.41
CA LEU A 280 16.11 -0.19 2.30
C LEU A 280 16.24 -1.47 1.48
N VAL A 281 17.46 -1.83 1.07
CA VAL A 281 17.71 -3.06 0.29
C VAL A 281 17.19 -4.29 1.03
N ARG A 282 17.50 -4.40 2.33
CA ARG A 282 16.98 -5.51 3.15
C ARG A 282 15.45 -5.48 3.22
N ALA A 283 14.85 -4.32 3.52
CA ALA A 283 13.40 -4.21 3.69
C ALA A 283 12.65 -4.52 2.37
N LEU A 284 13.20 -4.13 1.23
CA LEU A 284 12.66 -4.48 -0.09
C LEU A 284 12.69 -5.99 -0.34
N GLY A 285 13.78 -6.68 0.02
CA GLY A 285 13.86 -8.14 -0.07
C GLY A 285 12.84 -8.86 0.84
N GLU A 286 12.43 -8.22 1.95
CA GLU A 286 11.42 -8.76 2.87
C GLU A 286 9.98 -8.35 2.50
N LEU A 287 9.81 -7.37 1.60
CA LEU A 287 8.51 -6.87 1.15
C LEU A 287 7.98 -7.65 -0.06
N VAL A 288 8.88 -8.11 -0.96
CA VAL A 288 8.56 -8.55 -2.31
C VAL A 288 8.82 -10.06 -2.44
N ALA A 289 7.95 -10.76 -3.17
CA ALA A 289 8.12 -12.16 -3.54
C ALA A 289 8.98 -12.32 -4.80
N ASP A 290 9.34 -13.57 -5.13
CA ASP A 290 10.22 -13.90 -6.26
C ASP A 290 9.67 -13.45 -7.62
N ASP A 291 8.33 -13.36 -7.76
CA ASP A 291 7.67 -12.86 -8.97
C ASP A 291 7.53 -11.34 -9.05
N GLY A 292 8.00 -10.63 -8.03
CA GLY A 292 7.89 -9.18 -7.92
C GLY A 292 6.60 -8.67 -7.30
N GLY A 293 5.68 -9.54 -6.86
CA GLY A 293 4.49 -9.16 -6.13
C GLY A 293 4.81 -8.81 -4.67
N VAL A 294 4.18 -7.75 -4.12
CA VAL A 294 4.32 -7.45 -2.69
C VAL A 294 3.60 -8.50 -1.85
N LEU A 295 4.20 -8.92 -0.75
CA LEU A 295 3.68 -9.98 0.13
C LEU A 295 2.37 -9.61 0.85
N SER A 296 1.97 -8.34 0.83
CA SER A 296 0.63 -7.91 1.25
C SER A 296 -0.47 -8.31 0.27
N ARG A 297 -0.12 -8.74 -0.94
CA ARG A 297 -1.02 -9.11 -2.03
C ARG A 297 -1.97 -7.98 -2.47
N SER A 298 -1.70 -6.74 -2.04
CA SER A 298 -2.48 -5.55 -2.40
C SER A 298 -1.90 -4.84 -3.63
N PRO A 299 -2.66 -4.71 -4.74
CA PRO A 299 -2.21 -3.92 -5.88
C PRO A 299 -1.97 -2.44 -5.53
N LEU A 300 -2.70 -1.90 -4.55
CA LEU A 300 -2.49 -0.54 -4.08
C LEU A 300 -1.15 -0.41 -3.34
N ALA A 301 -0.81 -1.37 -2.48
CA ALA A 301 0.49 -1.42 -1.80
C ALA A 301 1.64 -1.61 -2.81
N GLN A 302 1.43 -2.39 -3.88
CA GLN A 302 2.37 -2.51 -5.00
C GLN A 302 2.64 -1.15 -5.65
N MET A 303 1.59 -0.40 -5.96
CA MET A 303 1.71 0.95 -6.51
C MET A 303 2.44 1.90 -5.56
N GLU A 304 2.19 1.78 -4.28
CA GLU A 304 2.84 2.62 -3.26
C GLU A 304 4.34 2.32 -3.16
N ALA A 305 4.72 1.04 -3.14
CA ALA A 305 6.12 0.63 -3.18
C ALA A 305 6.85 1.18 -4.41
N ILE A 306 6.27 1.06 -5.61
CA ILE A 306 6.81 1.66 -6.83
C ILE A 306 6.94 3.18 -6.66
N GLY A 307 5.91 3.83 -6.14
CA GLY A 307 5.89 5.27 -5.96
C GLY A 307 6.97 5.79 -5.00
N LEU A 308 7.23 5.09 -3.92
CA LEU A 308 8.30 5.41 -2.96
C LEU A 308 9.67 5.36 -3.64
N LEU A 309 9.91 4.33 -4.45
CA LEU A 309 11.17 4.19 -5.18
C LEU A 309 11.33 5.24 -6.29
N VAL A 310 10.25 5.62 -6.95
CA VAL A 310 10.24 6.70 -7.95
C VAL A 310 10.61 8.05 -7.31
N ASP A 311 9.99 8.39 -6.19
CA ASP A 311 10.30 9.65 -5.48
C ASP A 311 11.74 9.63 -4.93
N LEU A 312 12.22 8.49 -4.43
CA LEU A 312 13.59 8.33 -3.97
C LEU A 312 14.60 8.47 -5.13
N THR A 313 14.34 7.84 -6.27
CA THR A 313 15.19 7.98 -7.47
C THR A 313 15.27 9.45 -7.91
N ALA A 314 14.17 10.20 -7.82
CA ALA A 314 14.17 11.64 -8.10
C ALA A 314 15.06 12.44 -7.11
N CYS A 315 15.16 12.00 -5.84
CA CYS A 315 16.09 12.60 -4.87
C CYS A 315 17.57 12.36 -5.25
N TYR A 316 17.90 11.16 -5.74
CA TYR A 316 19.25 10.88 -6.27
C TYR A 316 19.56 11.76 -7.48
N ALA A 317 18.65 11.84 -8.44
CA ALA A 317 18.79 12.68 -9.63
C ALA A 317 19.00 14.17 -9.27
N ALA A 318 18.27 14.69 -8.28
CA ALA A 318 18.44 16.06 -7.78
C ALA A 318 19.85 16.32 -7.24
N MET A 319 20.49 15.31 -6.67
CA MET A 319 21.87 15.37 -6.18
C MET A 319 22.92 15.00 -7.23
N LYS A 320 22.51 14.68 -8.45
CA LYS A 320 23.38 14.18 -9.55
C LYS A 320 24.14 12.92 -9.15
N LEU A 321 23.47 12.03 -8.44
CA LEU A 321 23.99 10.73 -8.02
C LEU A 321 23.13 9.63 -8.64
N ASP A 322 23.77 8.51 -8.94
CA ASP A 322 23.06 7.31 -9.36
C ASP A 322 22.53 6.55 -8.14
N PRO A 323 21.28 6.06 -8.17
CA PRO A 323 20.77 5.19 -7.11
C PRO A 323 21.50 3.84 -7.14
N PRO A 324 21.58 3.12 -6.01
CA PRO A 324 22.06 1.74 -5.99
C PRO A 324 21.29 0.88 -7.01
N GLN A 325 22.01 0.01 -7.73
CA GLN A 325 21.45 -0.88 -8.75
C GLN A 325 20.25 -1.68 -8.23
N ALA A 326 20.28 -2.07 -6.97
CA ALA A 326 19.20 -2.78 -6.29
C ALA A 326 17.85 -2.01 -6.35
N ILE A 327 17.86 -0.68 -6.29
CA ILE A 327 16.63 0.12 -6.39
C ILE A 327 16.04 0.05 -7.80
N GLU A 328 16.89 0.14 -8.83
CA GLU A 328 16.47 0.04 -10.23
C GLU A 328 15.95 -1.36 -10.56
N THR A 329 16.65 -2.39 -10.09
CA THR A 329 16.23 -3.78 -10.21
C THR A 329 14.87 -3.99 -9.56
N MET A 330 14.65 -3.45 -8.35
CA MET A 330 13.38 -3.59 -7.65
C MET A 330 12.23 -2.89 -8.37
N LYS A 331 12.42 -1.69 -8.92
CA LYS A 331 11.39 -1.03 -9.75
C LYS A 331 11.03 -1.89 -10.96
N SER A 332 12.02 -2.47 -11.61
CA SER A 332 11.83 -3.34 -12.79
C SER A 332 11.09 -4.63 -12.42
N LEU A 333 11.29 -5.15 -11.21
CA LEU A 333 10.64 -6.35 -10.71
C LEU A 333 9.17 -6.07 -10.28
N LEU A 334 8.89 -4.92 -9.67
CA LEU A 334 7.56 -4.58 -9.16
C LEU A 334 6.53 -4.26 -10.25
N VAL A 335 6.93 -3.73 -11.42
CA VAL A 335 5.98 -3.25 -12.44
C VAL A 335 5.26 -4.39 -13.18
N PRO A 336 5.90 -5.48 -13.65
CA PRO A 336 5.24 -6.53 -14.40
C PRO A 336 4.05 -7.21 -13.69
N PRO A 337 4.11 -7.59 -12.40
CA PRO A 337 2.97 -8.18 -11.70
C PRO A 337 1.81 -7.18 -11.55
N LEU A 338 2.10 -5.90 -11.31
CA LEU A 338 1.06 -4.87 -11.26
C LEU A 338 0.26 -4.81 -12.58
N LEU A 339 0.97 -4.82 -13.73
CA LEU A 339 0.34 -4.82 -15.04
C LEU A 339 -0.48 -6.09 -15.30
N ALA A 340 -0.07 -7.22 -14.74
CA ALA A 340 -0.77 -8.50 -14.89
C ALA A 340 -2.12 -8.52 -14.17
N LEU A 341 -2.33 -7.69 -13.13
CA LEU A 341 -3.61 -7.58 -12.43
C LEU A 341 -4.54 -6.49 -12.97
N MET A 342 -4.25 -5.95 -14.15
CA MET A 342 -5.19 -5.03 -14.81
C MET A 342 -6.38 -5.79 -15.40
N HIS A 343 -7.56 -5.21 -15.26
CA HIS A 343 -8.77 -5.60 -15.95
C HIS A 343 -8.83 -5.06 -17.40
N ARG A 344 -9.92 -5.31 -18.10
CA ARG A 344 -10.11 -4.82 -19.47
C ARG A 344 -10.28 -3.31 -19.60
N ASP A 345 -10.66 -2.64 -18.52
CA ASP A 345 -10.68 -1.18 -18.42
C ASP A 345 -9.31 -0.57 -18.09
N ALA A 346 -8.26 -1.40 -18.06
CA ALA A 346 -6.90 -1.08 -17.67
C ALA A 346 -6.74 -0.54 -16.23
N GLY A 347 -7.79 -0.64 -15.40
CA GLY A 347 -7.75 -0.36 -13.98
C GLY A 347 -7.46 -1.61 -13.15
N LEU A 348 -7.15 -1.42 -11.87
CA LEU A 348 -6.91 -2.51 -10.91
C LEU A 348 -8.18 -2.88 -10.16
N GLY A 349 -8.25 -4.15 -9.72
CA GLY A 349 -9.32 -4.65 -8.86
C GLY A 349 -9.15 -4.28 -7.39
N ASN A 350 -10.17 -4.63 -6.61
CA ASN A 350 -10.26 -4.32 -5.17
C ASN A 350 -9.76 -5.50 -4.34
N TRP A 351 -8.45 -5.60 -4.18
CA TRP A 351 -7.81 -6.71 -3.50
C TRP A 351 -7.10 -6.26 -2.21
N GLN A 352 -7.22 -7.06 -1.14
CA GLN A 352 -6.41 -6.98 0.08
C GLN A 352 -6.26 -5.56 0.63
N GLY A 353 -7.37 -4.92 0.94
CA GLY A 353 -7.42 -3.59 1.51
C GLY A 353 -7.25 -2.45 0.51
N GLY A 354 -7.08 -2.75 -0.78
CA GLY A 354 -7.04 -1.77 -1.85
C GLY A 354 -8.43 -1.41 -2.37
N GLY A 355 -8.63 -0.17 -2.80
CA GLY A 355 -9.79 0.26 -3.57
C GLY A 355 -9.53 0.22 -5.07
N ALA A 356 -10.57 0.45 -5.87
CA ALA A 356 -10.45 0.54 -7.31
C ALA A 356 -9.48 1.65 -7.74
N VAL A 357 -8.59 1.31 -8.65
CA VAL A 357 -7.61 2.24 -9.23
C VAL A 357 -7.88 2.36 -10.73
N SER A 358 -8.04 3.60 -11.20
CA SER A 358 -8.29 3.88 -12.61
C SER A 358 -7.05 3.64 -13.48
N ALA A 359 -7.30 3.38 -14.77
CA ALA A 359 -6.27 3.21 -15.79
C ALA A 359 -5.24 4.35 -15.80
N ASP A 360 -5.70 5.60 -15.74
CA ASP A 360 -4.84 6.78 -15.77
C ASP A 360 -3.83 6.80 -14.62
N ARG A 361 -4.24 6.36 -13.42
CA ARG A 361 -3.35 6.30 -12.25
C ARG A 361 -2.29 5.23 -12.40
N VAL A 362 -2.66 4.07 -12.96
CA VAL A 362 -1.70 2.98 -13.23
C VAL A 362 -0.71 3.43 -14.30
N ALA A 363 -1.21 3.94 -15.42
CA ALA A 363 -0.39 4.40 -16.54
C ALA A 363 0.60 5.50 -16.11
N ALA A 364 0.12 6.51 -15.38
CA ALA A 364 0.96 7.61 -14.90
C ALA A 364 2.07 7.14 -13.93
N LEU A 365 1.80 6.14 -13.08
CA LEU A 365 2.81 5.57 -12.21
C LEU A 365 3.85 4.76 -12.97
N VAL A 366 3.40 3.94 -13.94
CA VAL A 366 4.30 3.14 -14.79
C VAL A 366 5.20 4.06 -15.61
N GLU A 367 4.65 5.11 -16.21
CA GLU A 367 5.42 6.13 -16.92
C GLU A 367 6.45 6.79 -16.00
N ALA A 368 6.03 7.25 -14.82
CA ALA A 368 6.93 7.88 -13.83
C ALA A 368 8.03 6.92 -13.34
N SER A 369 7.80 5.60 -13.35
CA SER A 369 8.80 4.60 -12.97
C SER A 369 9.94 4.49 -13.97
N GLY A 370 9.72 4.90 -15.24
CA GLY A 370 10.65 4.72 -16.35
C GLY A 370 10.80 3.26 -16.81
N VAL A 371 10.05 2.33 -16.21
CA VAL A 371 10.16 0.90 -16.51
C VAL A 371 9.31 0.55 -17.73
N ARG A 372 9.95 -0.02 -18.74
CA ARG A 372 9.28 -0.61 -19.92
C ARG A 372 9.15 -2.11 -19.71
N ALA A 373 7.97 -2.54 -19.30
CA ALA A 373 7.70 -3.95 -19.02
C ALA A 373 6.42 -4.42 -19.71
N ARG A 374 6.34 -5.74 -19.91
CA ARG A 374 5.11 -6.42 -20.29
C ARG A 374 4.45 -7.01 -19.02
N PRO A 375 3.11 -7.17 -19.02
CA PRO A 375 2.44 -7.92 -17.97
C PRO A 375 3.03 -9.31 -17.82
N LEU A 376 3.17 -9.81 -16.60
CA LEU A 376 3.50 -11.23 -16.39
C LEU A 376 2.40 -12.10 -17.01
N LYS A 377 2.80 -13.21 -17.58
CA LYS A 377 1.86 -14.21 -18.11
C LYS A 377 1.14 -14.95 -16.98
N ASP A 378 1.80 -15.06 -15.83
CA ASP A 378 1.35 -15.80 -14.68
C ASP A 378 1.64 -14.99 -13.40
N VAL A 379 0.66 -14.93 -12.50
CA VAL A 379 0.73 -14.25 -11.20
C VAL A 379 0.39 -15.21 -10.04
N ARG A 380 0.56 -16.52 -10.26
CA ARG A 380 0.24 -17.56 -9.27
C ARG A 380 1.07 -17.42 -7.99
N GLN A 381 2.34 -17.06 -8.11
CA GLN A 381 3.22 -16.85 -6.95
C GLN A 381 2.77 -15.66 -6.10
N TRP A 382 2.18 -14.64 -6.72
CA TRP A 382 1.52 -13.55 -6.00
C TRP A 382 0.17 -13.97 -5.40
N GLY A 383 -0.28 -15.19 -5.68
CA GLY A 383 -1.49 -15.80 -5.14
C GLY A 383 -2.76 -15.47 -5.90
N TYR A 384 -2.66 -14.99 -7.14
CA TYR A 384 -3.80 -14.74 -8.00
C TYR A 384 -3.80 -15.67 -9.21
N GLN A 385 -4.99 -16.13 -9.59
CA GLN A 385 -5.22 -16.74 -10.88
C GLN A 385 -5.84 -15.70 -11.82
N ARG A 386 -5.35 -15.63 -13.04
CA ARG A 386 -5.89 -14.74 -14.07
C ARG A 386 -6.21 -15.54 -15.34
N VAL A 387 -7.45 -15.42 -15.77
CA VAL A 387 -7.93 -16.03 -17.02
C VAL A 387 -8.41 -14.93 -17.95
N VAL A 388 -7.99 -15.00 -19.20
CA VAL A 388 -8.42 -14.08 -20.25
C VAL A 388 -9.09 -14.90 -21.34
N ALA A 389 -10.34 -14.58 -21.63
CA ALA A 389 -11.10 -15.21 -22.70
C ALA A 389 -11.76 -14.10 -23.53
N ASP A 390 -11.34 -13.93 -24.76
CA ASP A 390 -11.78 -12.87 -25.68
C ASP A 390 -11.76 -11.48 -25.01
N LYS A 391 -12.92 -10.88 -24.77
CA LYS A 391 -13.07 -9.56 -24.14
C LYS A 391 -13.28 -9.62 -22.63
N SER A 392 -13.15 -10.80 -22.03
CA SER A 392 -13.36 -11.01 -20.59
C SER A 392 -12.03 -11.24 -19.87
N VAL A 393 -11.97 -10.78 -18.60
CA VAL A 393 -10.88 -11.06 -17.66
C VAL A 393 -11.51 -11.49 -16.35
N LEU A 394 -11.18 -12.67 -15.89
CA LEU A 394 -11.44 -13.19 -14.56
C LEU A 394 -10.14 -13.10 -13.75
N GLN A 395 -10.22 -12.55 -12.57
CA GLN A 395 -9.19 -12.60 -11.54
C GLN A 395 -9.73 -13.33 -10.33
N PHE A 396 -8.92 -14.18 -9.72
CA PHE A 396 -9.33 -15.06 -8.65
C PHE A 396 -8.27 -15.05 -7.53
N ASP A 397 -8.68 -14.81 -6.29
CA ASP A 397 -7.82 -14.85 -5.10
C ASP A 397 -7.63 -16.30 -4.68
N ALA A 398 -6.53 -16.91 -5.09
CA ALA A 398 -6.27 -18.35 -4.95
C ALA A 398 -5.12 -18.65 -3.99
N ALA A 399 -4.93 -17.84 -2.96
CA ALA A 399 -3.92 -18.11 -1.94
C ALA A 399 -4.43 -17.73 -0.54
N PRO A 400 -3.75 -18.18 0.53
CA PRO A 400 -4.02 -17.72 1.88
C PRO A 400 -3.92 -16.21 1.99
N PRO A 401 -4.64 -15.58 2.94
CA PRO A 401 -4.52 -14.14 3.17
C PRO A 401 -3.11 -13.77 3.63
N PRO A 402 -2.69 -12.50 3.42
CA PRO A 402 -1.34 -12.06 3.79
C PRO A 402 -1.14 -12.15 5.31
N LEU A 403 0.08 -12.50 5.72
CA LEU A 403 0.46 -12.47 7.14
C LEU A 403 0.42 -11.03 7.67
N SER A 404 0.07 -10.86 8.94
CA SER A 404 -0.09 -9.54 9.58
C SER A 404 1.17 -8.64 9.52
N ARG A 405 2.38 -9.24 9.41
CA ARG A 405 3.62 -8.48 9.22
C ARG A 405 3.76 -7.85 7.83
N HIS A 406 2.96 -8.30 6.86
CA HIS A 406 2.98 -7.81 5.48
C HIS A 406 1.84 -6.86 5.18
N SER A 407 0.72 -6.93 5.94
CA SER A 407 -0.44 -6.08 5.71
C SER A 407 -1.22 -5.83 6.98
N ARG A 408 -1.67 -4.59 7.16
CA ARG A 408 -2.64 -4.18 8.19
C ARG A 408 -4.05 -3.98 7.63
N SER A 409 -4.24 -4.20 6.34
CA SER A 409 -5.51 -4.05 5.64
C SER A 409 -5.96 -5.33 4.95
N GLY A 410 -5.35 -6.47 5.28
CA GLY A 410 -5.69 -7.76 4.70
C GLY A 410 -7.16 -8.12 4.92
N CYS A 411 -7.77 -8.79 3.93
CA CYS A 411 -9.17 -9.20 3.92
C CYS A 411 -9.27 -10.73 3.99
N ALA A 412 -10.38 -11.22 4.57
CA ALA A 412 -10.75 -12.63 4.54
C ALA A 412 -11.41 -12.97 3.19
N SER A 413 -10.69 -12.74 2.09
CA SER A 413 -11.17 -12.79 0.70
C SER A 413 -10.69 -14.02 -0.08
N THR A 414 -10.17 -15.04 0.60
CA THR A 414 -9.74 -16.27 -0.08
C THR A 414 -10.88 -16.84 -0.93
N LEU A 415 -10.56 -17.25 -2.15
CA LEU A 415 -11.47 -17.71 -3.21
C LEU A 415 -12.40 -16.61 -3.76
N ALA A 416 -12.19 -15.35 -3.43
CA ALA A 416 -12.93 -14.26 -4.06
C ALA A 416 -12.49 -14.07 -5.52
N PHE A 417 -13.42 -13.58 -6.34
CA PHE A 417 -13.12 -13.28 -7.73
C PHE A 417 -13.64 -11.92 -8.17
N GLU A 418 -13.02 -11.39 -9.21
CA GLU A 418 -13.52 -10.24 -9.96
C GLU A 418 -13.63 -10.59 -11.45
N LEU A 419 -14.68 -10.10 -12.09
CA LEU A 419 -14.93 -10.32 -13.51
C LEU A 419 -15.14 -9.01 -14.24
N SER A 420 -14.45 -8.84 -15.35
CA SER A 420 -14.73 -7.75 -16.29
C SER A 420 -14.94 -8.31 -17.69
N ALA A 421 -15.87 -7.72 -18.45
CA ALA A 421 -16.14 -8.07 -19.83
C ALA A 421 -16.46 -6.82 -20.65
N ASN A 422 -15.99 -6.74 -21.89
CA ASN A 422 -16.19 -5.59 -22.79
C ASN A 422 -15.81 -4.23 -22.13
N GLY A 423 -14.77 -4.19 -21.30
CA GLY A 423 -14.36 -2.98 -20.59
C GLY A 423 -15.23 -2.60 -19.39
N GLN A 424 -16.22 -3.40 -19.04
CA GLN A 424 -17.11 -3.17 -17.89
C GLN A 424 -16.78 -4.13 -16.75
N ARG A 425 -16.86 -3.63 -15.51
CA ARG A 425 -16.76 -4.46 -14.30
C ARG A 425 -18.12 -5.11 -14.04
N ILE A 426 -18.16 -6.43 -13.95
CA ILE A 426 -19.38 -7.22 -13.75
C ILE A 426 -19.47 -7.71 -12.32
N VAL A 427 -18.37 -8.25 -11.79
CA VAL A 427 -18.25 -8.67 -10.40
C VAL A 427 -17.04 -7.96 -9.80
N VAL A 428 -17.23 -7.37 -8.63
CA VAL A 428 -16.18 -6.62 -7.90
C VAL A 428 -16.23 -6.97 -6.42
N ASN A 429 -15.09 -6.85 -5.76
CA ASN A 429 -15.00 -6.91 -4.31
C ASN A 429 -15.18 -5.52 -3.69
N CYS A 430 -15.47 -5.43 -2.38
CA CYS A 430 -15.55 -4.14 -1.71
C CYS A 430 -14.16 -3.52 -1.46
N GLY A 431 -13.11 -4.33 -1.37
CA GLY A 431 -11.74 -3.86 -1.18
C GLY A 431 -11.40 -3.39 0.24
N GLY A 432 -12.23 -3.72 1.22
CA GLY A 432 -12.03 -3.29 2.60
C GLY A 432 -12.38 -1.82 2.84
N ALA A 433 -11.77 -1.20 3.85
CA ALA A 433 -12.08 0.16 4.28
C ALA A 433 -11.49 1.28 3.40
N ALA A 434 -10.78 0.94 2.32
CA ALA A 434 -10.14 1.93 1.45
C ALA A 434 -11.11 2.91 0.77
N LEU A 435 -12.38 2.52 0.60
CA LEU A 435 -13.44 3.36 0.05
C LEU A 435 -14.33 4.00 1.12
N ALA A 436 -14.08 3.70 2.41
CA ALA A 436 -14.85 4.24 3.51
C ALA A 436 -14.63 5.75 3.68
N GLY A 437 -15.65 6.46 4.14
CA GLY A 437 -15.59 7.91 4.41
C GLY A 437 -14.66 8.28 5.56
N GLY A 438 -14.63 9.57 5.92
CA GLY A 438 -13.65 10.15 6.85
C GLY A 438 -13.59 9.55 8.26
N GLN A 439 -14.72 9.08 8.76
CA GLN A 439 -14.81 8.38 10.05
C GLN A 439 -15.73 7.17 9.91
N VAL A 440 -15.20 5.99 10.21
CA VAL A 440 -15.95 4.73 10.12
C VAL A 440 -15.86 4.01 11.46
N PRO A 441 -17.01 3.56 12.02
CA PRO A 441 -16.99 2.70 13.19
C PRO A 441 -16.13 1.46 12.97
N VAL A 442 -15.40 1.04 13.99
CA VAL A 442 -14.50 -0.13 13.95
C VAL A 442 -15.21 -1.39 13.41
N ARG A 443 -16.49 -1.60 13.80
CA ARG A 443 -17.29 -2.73 13.31
C ARG A 443 -17.51 -2.70 11.80
N ILE A 444 -17.62 -1.52 11.20
CA ILE A 444 -17.80 -1.36 9.75
C ILE A 444 -16.48 -1.63 9.04
N GLU A 445 -15.36 -1.10 9.57
CA GLU A 445 -14.02 -1.41 9.06
C GLU A 445 -13.76 -2.92 9.04
N GLN A 446 -14.05 -3.62 10.15
CA GLN A 446 -13.93 -5.07 10.22
C GLN A 446 -14.89 -5.77 9.27
N GLY A 447 -16.15 -5.32 9.17
CA GLY A 447 -17.16 -5.89 8.28
C GLY A 447 -16.77 -5.80 6.81
N LEU A 448 -16.16 -4.68 6.38
CA LEU A 448 -15.68 -4.50 5.02
C LEU A 448 -14.47 -5.40 4.66
N ARG A 449 -13.81 -5.98 5.66
CA ARG A 449 -12.71 -6.94 5.48
C ARG A 449 -13.16 -8.41 5.65
N ALA A 450 -14.41 -8.62 6.06
CA ALA A 450 -14.98 -9.94 6.26
C ALA A 450 -15.26 -10.67 4.95
N THR A 451 -15.33 -11.99 4.98
CA THR A 451 -15.64 -12.85 3.81
C THR A 451 -16.93 -12.43 3.12
N ALA A 452 -17.97 -12.13 3.87
CA ALA A 452 -19.29 -11.72 3.34
C ALA A 452 -19.26 -10.39 2.56
N ALA A 453 -18.20 -9.58 2.67
CA ALA A 453 -18.02 -8.36 1.91
C ALA A 453 -17.32 -8.58 0.55
N HIS A 454 -17.00 -9.82 0.21
CA HIS A 454 -16.27 -10.18 -1.01
C HIS A 454 -17.07 -11.17 -1.87
N SER A 455 -16.76 -11.23 -3.15
CA SER A 455 -17.40 -12.12 -4.12
C SER A 455 -16.85 -13.54 -3.99
N THR A 456 -17.13 -14.18 -2.86
CA THR A 456 -16.64 -15.52 -2.50
C THR A 456 -17.70 -16.33 -1.78
N LEU A 457 -17.41 -17.61 -1.54
CA LEU A 457 -18.27 -18.49 -0.76
C LEU A 457 -18.11 -18.22 0.73
N ALA A 458 -19.21 -18.00 1.44
CA ALA A 458 -19.27 -17.98 2.90
C ALA A 458 -19.97 -19.25 3.40
N LEU A 459 -19.34 -19.95 4.35
CA LEU A 459 -19.90 -21.15 4.97
C LEU A 459 -20.35 -20.81 6.40
N ASP A 460 -21.56 -21.16 6.74
CA ASP A 460 -22.15 -21.00 8.10
C ASP A 460 -21.98 -19.59 8.68
N ASN A 461 -22.04 -18.55 7.84
CA ASN A 461 -21.79 -17.17 8.23
C ASN A 461 -20.40 -16.92 8.86
N ALA A 462 -19.45 -17.84 8.67
CA ALA A 462 -18.10 -17.71 9.17
C ALA A 462 -17.18 -17.01 8.16
N ASN A 463 -16.19 -16.29 8.67
CA ASN A 463 -15.12 -15.77 7.85
C ASN A 463 -14.11 -16.89 7.52
N SER A 464 -13.59 -16.92 6.28
CA SER A 464 -12.49 -17.81 5.88
C SER A 464 -11.23 -17.62 6.72
N THR A 465 -11.07 -16.41 7.26
CA THR A 465 -9.97 -16.05 8.17
C THR A 465 -10.49 -15.03 9.18
N ALA A 466 -10.10 -15.15 10.44
CA ALA A 466 -10.53 -14.24 11.50
C ALA A 466 -10.05 -12.82 11.23
N VAL A 467 -10.97 -11.86 11.24
CA VAL A 467 -10.67 -10.42 11.11
C VAL A 467 -10.55 -9.81 12.50
N LEU A 468 -9.37 -9.34 12.84
CA LEU A 468 -9.02 -8.80 14.16
C LEU A 468 -8.97 -7.27 14.12
N LEU A 469 -8.95 -6.66 15.31
CA LEU A 469 -8.78 -5.22 15.49
C LEU A 469 -7.40 -4.74 14.99
N GLY A 470 -7.33 -3.46 14.61
CA GLY A 470 -6.09 -2.82 14.19
C GLY A 470 -5.52 -3.36 12.88
N GLY A 471 -6.39 -3.82 11.97
CA GLY A 471 -5.99 -4.25 10.64
C GLY A 471 -5.40 -5.66 10.55
N LYS A 472 -5.37 -6.41 11.65
CA LYS A 472 -4.77 -7.75 11.71
C LYS A 472 -5.73 -8.83 11.21
N LEU A 473 -5.15 -9.92 10.72
CA LEU A 473 -5.82 -11.19 10.47
C LEU A 473 -5.35 -12.23 11.50
N GLY A 474 -6.27 -13.09 11.91
CA GLY A 474 -6.02 -14.19 12.85
C GLY A 474 -5.93 -15.54 12.14
N SER A 475 -6.36 -16.59 12.84
CA SER A 475 -6.41 -17.95 12.30
C SER A 475 -7.45 -18.08 11.19
N GLY A 476 -7.20 -18.99 10.26
CA GLY A 476 -8.08 -19.26 9.12
C GLY A 476 -7.35 -20.09 8.06
N VAL A 477 -7.57 -19.77 6.80
CA VAL A 477 -6.95 -20.47 5.67
C VAL A 477 -5.43 -20.31 5.70
N THR A 478 -4.72 -21.44 5.69
CA THR A 478 -3.26 -21.50 5.71
C THR A 478 -2.65 -21.97 4.39
N GLU A 479 -3.45 -22.67 3.57
CA GLU A 479 -3.05 -23.19 2.25
C GLU A 479 -4.26 -23.21 1.32
N VAL A 480 -4.01 -23.17 0.03
CA VAL A 480 -5.01 -23.30 -1.03
C VAL A 480 -4.45 -24.23 -2.09
N GLU A 481 -5.15 -25.32 -2.37
CA GLU A 481 -4.81 -26.21 -3.48
C GLU A 481 -5.44 -25.70 -4.79
N VAL A 482 -4.64 -25.59 -5.83
CA VAL A 482 -5.06 -25.10 -7.15
C VAL A 482 -4.76 -26.18 -8.19
N ASP A 483 -5.81 -26.73 -8.84
CA ASP A 483 -5.69 -27.59 -10.01
C ASP A 483 -6.19 -26.81 -11.25
N ARG A 484 -5.27 -26.45 -12.13
CA ARG A 484 -5.58 -25.73 -13.36
C ARG A 484 -5.40 -26.63 -14.58
N ARG A 485 -6.48 -26.80 -15.34
CA ARG A 485 -6.47 -27.57 -16.57
C ARG A 485 -6.69 -26.65 -17.78
N THR A 486 -5.83 -26.76 -18.76
CA THR A 486 -5.99 -26.11 -20.05
C THR A 486 -6.41 -27.16 -21.08
N LEU A 487 -7.63 -27.01 -21.57
CA LEU A 487 -8.09 -27.84 -22.71
C LEU A 487 -7.72 -27.09 -23.98
N SER A 488 -6.86 -27.68 -24.80
CA SER A 488 -6.65 -27.22 -26.18
C SER A 488 -7.84 -27.68 -27.00
N SER A 489 -8.68 -26.77 -27.49
CA SER A 489 -9.58 -27.09 -28.59
C SER A 489 -8.74 -27.40 -29.84
N LEU A 490 -9.00 -28.53 -30.43
CA LEU A 490 -8.54 -28.87 -31.78
C LEU A 490 -9.12 -27.89 -32.81
#